data_14c1c5608ae064092fa039eddf6fdc4a
#
_entry.id   14c1c5608ae064092fa039eddf6fdc4a
#
_cell.length_a   1.000
_cell.length_b   1.000
_cell.length_c   1.000
_cell.angle_alpha   90.00
_cell.angle_beta   90.00
_cell.angle_gamma   90.00
#
_symmetry.space_group_name_H-M   'P 1'
#
loop_
_entity.id
_entity.type
_entity.pdbx_description
1 polymer ?
#
loop_
_entity_poly.entity_id
_entity_poly.type
_entity_poly.pdbx_seq_one_letter_code
_entity_poly.pdbx_strand_id
1 'polypeptide(L)'
;MRWPIGVPQEIHIDTMGSNKEDEMCVIPFTDYASILYLNDDFDDGLTIFEGGYEIKPKQGMVAIFEGMKYWHEVSACKGKDRYTLPCWYTTEWKNMELQTQGGEGRAGLYRGTLPASGDSEKDMETLRHWWKETYFPQS
;
A
#
# COMPACT_ATOMS: atom_id res chain seq x y z
N MET A 1 4.35 11.63 -5.82
CA MET A 1 5.18 10.44 -6.10
C MET A 1 5.40 10.34 -7.60
N ARG A 2 6.61 10.04 -8.03
CA ARG A 2 6.98 9.81 -9.43
C ARG A 2 7.23 8.32 -9.65
N TRP A 3 6.62 7.77 -10.66
CA TRP A 3 6.84 6.40 -11.13
C TRP A 3 7.55 6.47 -12.48
N PRO A 4 8.85 6.13 -12.55
CA PRO A 4 9.59 6.14 -13.81
C PRO A 4 9.04 5.13 -14.81
N ILE A 5 9.25 5.40 -16.09
CA ILE A 5 8.92 4.47 -17.17
C ILE A 5 9.52 3.09 -16.89
N GLY A 6 8.72 2.05 -17.08
CA GLY A 6 9.13 0.65 -16.93
C GLY A 6 9.23 0.14 -15.49
N VAL A 7 8.94 0.97 -14.49
CA VAL A 7 8.99 0.58 -13.07
C VAL A 7 7.58 0.25 -12.57
N PRO A 8 7.27 -1.03 -12.28
CA PRO A 8 6.02 -1.41 -11.63
C PRO A 8 6.12 -1.22 -10.12
N GLN A 9 4.99 -1.30 -9.44
CA GLN A 9 4.92 -1.56 -8.02
C GLN A 9 4.33 -2.95 -7.80
N GLU A 10 5.03 -3.77 -7.05
CA GLU A 10 4.58 -5.12 -6.73
C GLU A 10 3.29 -5.09 -5.90
N ILE A 11 2.57 -6.22 -5.93
CA ILE A 11 1.33 -6.38 -5.18
C ILE A 11 1.56 -6.23 -3.67
N HIS A 12 0.77 -5.37 -3.04
CA HIS A 12 0.89 -5.04 -1.62
C HIS A 12 -0.45 -4.56 -1.04
N ILE A 13 -0.47 -4.41 0.27
CA ILE A 13 -1.48 -3.61 0.98
C ILE A 13 -0.78 -2.43 1.65
N ASP A 14 -1.48 -1.32 1.82
CA ASP A 14 -0.90 -0.07 2.33
C ASP A 14 -0.48 -0.11 3.81
N THR A 15 -0.84 -1.17 4.50
CA THR A 15 -0.44 -1.41 5.89
C THR A 15 0.87 -2.15 6.05
N MET A 16 1.51 -2.54 4.94
CA MET A 16 2.81 -3.22 4.98
C MET A 16 3.94 -2.23 5.19
N GLY A 17 4.86 -2.58 6.05
CA GLY A 17 6.09 -1.85 6.27
C GLY A 17 7.17 -2.76 6.83
N SER A 18 8.41 -2.28 6.85
CA SER A 18 9.48 -2.89 7.63
C SER A 18 9.83 -2.02 8.81
N ASN A 19 10.14 -2.63 9.93
CA ASN A 19 10.72 -1.93 11.08
C ASN A 19 12.25 -1.76 10.92
N LYS A 20 12.93 -1.25 11.95
CA LYS A 20 14.39 -1.04 11.92
C LYS A 20 15.20 -2.34 11.85
N GLU A 21 14.61 -3.45 12.22
CA GLU A 21 15.19 -4.79 12.20
C GLU A 21 14.87 -5.57 10.92
N ASP A 22 14.34 -4.89 9.88
CA ASP A 22 13.88 -5.48 8.61
C ASP A 22 12.79 -6.55 8.78
N GLU A 23 12.07 -6.55 9.91
CA GLU A 23 10.92 -7.40 10.09
C GLU A 23 9.69 -6.78 9.44
N MET A 24 8.90 -7.58 8.75
CA MET A 24 7.61 -7.12 8.23
C MET A 24 6.68 -6.75 9.38
N CYS A 25 6.03 -5.65 9.24
CA CYS A 25 5.12 -5.13 10.27
C CYS A 25 3.87 -4.54 9.63
N VAL A 26 2.79 -4.57 10.40
CA VAL A 26 1.53 -3.97 10.01
C VAL A 26 1.43 -2.57 10.60
N ILE A 27 1.22 -1.60 9.75
CA ILE A 27 1.03 -0.20 10.13
C ILE A 27 -0.46 0.03 10.39
N PRO A 28 -0.89 0.22 11.64
CA PRO A 28 -2.31 0.14 12.02
C PRO A 28 -3.16 1.36 11.66
N PHE A 29 -2.63 2.35 10.99
CA PHE A 29 -3.28 3.65 10.81
C PHE A 29 -3.69 3.96 9.37
N THR A 30 -3.60 3.00 8.46
CA THR A 30 -4.06 3.18 7.08
C THR A 30 -5.41 2.51 6.90
N ASP A 31 -6.49 3.16 7.36
CA ASP A 31 -7.84 2.65 7.16
C ASP A 31 -8.27 2.84 5.70
N TYR A 32 -7.96 4.02 5.14
CA TYR A 32 -8.23 4.35 3.74
C TYR A 32 -6.98 4.89 3.07
N ALA A 33 -6.85 4.60 1.80
CA ALA A 33 -5.87 5.22 0.92
C ALA A 33 -6.57 5.95 -0.22
N SER A 34 -5.95 7.01 -0.71
CA SER A 34 -6.37 7.65 -1.94
C SER A 34 -5.18 7.91 -2.86
N ILE A 35 -5.43 7.88 -4.15
CA ILE A 35 -4.46 8.19 -5.19
C ILE A 35 -5.07 9.26 -6.10
N LEU A 36 -4.52 10.47 -6.05
CA LEU A 36 -4.82 11.50 -7.05
C LEU A 36 -3.86 11.35 -8.22
N TYR A 37 -4.38 11.16 -9.43
CA TYR A 37 -3.60 11.06 -10.65
C TYR A 37 -3.32 12.46 -11.20
N LEU A 38 -2.03 12.81 -11.31
CA LEU A 38 -1.60 14.16 -11.71
C LEU A 38 -1.39 14.29 -13.23
N ASN A 39 -1.26 13.16 -13.94
CA ASN A 39 -1.20 13.09 -15.39
C ASN A 39 -1.80 11.79 -15.91
N ASP A 40 -2.07 11.72 -17.20
CA ASP A 40 -2.59 10.55 -17.92
C ASP A 40 -2.01 10.42 -19.33
N ASP A 41 -0.94 11.14 -19.62
CA ASP A 41 -0.26 11.20 -20.93
C ASP A 41 0.81 10.09 -21.09
N PHE A 42 0.52 8.92 -20.56
CA PHE A 42 1.33 7.69 -20.63
C PHE A 42 0.45 6.49 -20.96
N ASP A 43 1.07 5.40 -21.42
CA ASP A 43 0.40 4.12 -21.63
C ASP A 43 0.59 3.19 -20.44
N ASP A 44 -0.36 2.29 -20.21
CA ASP A 44 -0.41 1.36 -19.07
C ASP A 44 -0.43 2.09 -17.70
N GLY A 45 0.45 1.77 -16.77
CA GLY A 45 0.49 2.42 -15.45
C GLY A 45 -0.81 2.26 -14.66
N LEU A 46 -1.51 1.14 -14.86
CA LEU A 46 -2.78 0.83 -14.22
C LEU A 46 -2.59 0.58 -12.72
N THR A 47 -3.56 0.96 -11.92
CA THR A 47 -3.70 0.44 -10.57
C THR A 47 -4.60 -0.79 -10.63
N ILE A 48 -4.07 -1.95 -10.25
CA ILE A 48 -4.72 -3.25 -10.40
C ILE A 48 -4.97 -3.83 -9.01
N PHE A 49 -6.22 -4.17 -8.72
CA PHE A 49 -6.62 -4.78 -7.46
C PHE A 49 -6.70 -6.31 -7.57
N GLU A 50 -6.43 -7.01 -6.48
CA GLU A 50 -6.68 -8.44 -6.39
C GLU A 50 -8.14 -8.75 -6.77
N GLY A 51 -8.33 -9.71 -7.65
CA GLY A 51 -9.64 -9.99 -8.27
C GLY A 51 -9.82 -9.39 -9.67
N GLY A 52 -8.80 -8.66 -10.17
CA GLY A 52 -8.74 -8.20 -11.57
C GLY A 52 -9.46 -6.88 -11.85
N TYR A 53 -9.85 -6.12 -10.81
CA TYR A 53 -10.37 -4.77 -11.03
C TYR A 53 -9.22 -3.81 -11.35
N GLU A 54 -9.32 -3.10 -12.46
CA GLU A 54 -8.29 -2.19 -12.95
C GLU A 54 -8.80 -0.75 -12.98
N ILE A 55 -7.95 0.17 -12.51
CA ILE A 55 -8.17 1.60 -12.66
C ILE A 55 -7.18 2.13 -13.69
N LYS A 56 -7.70 2.61 -14.81
CA LYS A 56 -6.92 3.38 -15.79
C LYS A 56 -6.81 4.81 -15.29
N PRO A 57 -5.59 5.33 -15.07
CA PRO A 57 -5.37 6.69 -14.64
C PRO A 57 -6.02 7.71 -15.58
N LYS A 58 -6.61 8.76 -15.01
CA LYS A 58 -7.07 9.94 -15.71
C LYS A 58 -6.69 11.16 -14.89
N GLN A 59 -6.10 12.16 -15.52
CA GLN A 59 -5.67 13.39 -14.84
C GLN A 59 -6.81 14.00 -14.02
N GLY A 60 -6.55 14.31 -12.76
CA GLY A 60 -7.53 14.87 -11.81
C GLY A 60 -8.47 13.84 -11.17
N MET A 61 -8.43 12.57 -11.59
CA MET A 61 -9.20 11.50 -10.93
C MET A 61 -8.60 11.16 -9.58
N VAL A 62 -9.46 10.88 -8.61
CA VAL A 62 -9.08 10.32 -7.31
C VAL A 62 -9.66 8.92 -7.17
N ALA A 63 -8.82 7.94 -6.92
CA ALA A 63 -9.22 6.62 -6.45
C ALA A 63 -9.15 6.58 -4.93
N ILE A 64 -10.19 6.08 -4.25
CA ILE A 64 -10.23 5.92 -2.79
C ILE A 64 -10.62 4.47 -2.50
N PHE A 65 -9.90 3.82 -1.59
CA PHE A 65 -10.15 2.44 -1.19
C PHE A 65 -9.70 2.16 0.25
N GLU A 66 -10.16 1.05 0.82
CA GLU A 66 -9.70 0.58 2.13
C GLU A 66 -8.29 0.00 2.00
N GLY A 67 -7.27 0.79 2.37
CA GLY A 67 -5.85 0.44 2.17
C GLY A 67 -5.40 -0.82 2.90
N MET A 68 -6.07 -1.18 4.00
CA MET A 68 -5.80 -2.39 4.77
C MET A 68 -6.43 -3.66 4.18
N LYS A 69 -7.39 -3.52 3.28
CA LYS A 69 -8.24 -4.63 2.83
C LYS A 69 -7.93 -5.07 1.42
N TYR A 70 -7.59 -4.13 0.55
CA TYR A 70 -7.44 -4.43 -0.87
C TYR A 70 -5.98 -4.50 -1.28
N TRP A 71 -5.55 -5.69 -1.63
CA TRP A 71 -4.27 -5.91 -2.28
C TRP A 71 -4.28 -5.26 -3.65
N HIS A 72 -3.24 -4.53 -3.96
CA HIS A 72 -3.13 -3.84 -5.22
C HIS A 72 -1.68 -3.71 -5.69
N GLU A 73 -1.53 -3.51 -6.98
CA GLU A 73 -0.26 -3.29 -7.66
C GLU A 73 -0.37 -2.15 -8.66
N VAL A 74 0.75 -1.72 -9.19
CA VAL A 74 0.80 -0.75 -10.29
C VAL A 74 1.59 -1.35 -11.44
N SER A 75 0.96 -1.47 -12.61
CA SER A 75 1.66 -1.90 -13.82
C SER A 75 2.69 -0.86 -14.27
N ALA A 76 3.75 -1.30 -14.93
CA ALA A 76 4.75 -0.40 -15.47
C ALA A 76 4.15 0.55 -16.50
N CYS A 77 4.38 1.85 -16.36
CA CYS A 77 3.98 2.83 -17.36
C CYS A 77 4.95 2.88 -18.54
N LYS A 78 4.44 3.32 -19.71
CA LYS A 78 5.19 3.47 -20.95
C LYS A 78 5.05 4.89 -21.49
N GLY A 79 5.99 5.31 -22.29
CA GLY A 79 5.98 6.62 -22.96
C GLY A 79 6.42 7.77 -22.09
N LYS A 80 5.78 7.97 -20.94
CA LYS A 80 6.11 9.01 -19.95
C LYS A 80 6.02 8.49 -18.53
N ASP A 81 6.63 9.21 -17.60
CA ASP A 81 6.53 8.95 -16.16
C ASP A 81 5.09 9.20 -15.68
N ARG A 82 4.64 8.37 -14.75
CA ARG A 82 3.36 8.52 -14.05
C ARG A 82 3.58 9.33 -12.78
N TYR A 83 2.77 10.36 -12.56
CA TYR A 83 2.78 11.17 -11.36
C TYR A 83 1.50 11.02 -10.56
N THR A 84 1.64 10.78 -9.26
CA THR A 84 0.50 10.65 -8.34
C THR A 84 0.77 11.37 -7.03
N LEU A 85 -0.31 11.72 -6.35
CA LEU A 85 -0.30 12.14 -4.95
C LEU A 85 -1.06 11.09 -4.14
N PRO A 86 -0.37 10.15 -3.49
CA PRO A 86 -0.99 9.23 -2.56
C PRO A 86 -1.22 9.92 -1.22
N CYS A 87 -2.34 9.60 -0.58
CA CYS A 87 -2.65 10.00 0.78
C CYS A 87 -3.19 8.80 1.55
N TRP A 88 -2.84 8.70 2.82
CA TRP A 88 -3.30 7.67 3.72
C TRP A 88 -4.08 8.32 4.86
N TYR A 89 -5.19 7.69 5.23
CA TYR A 89 -6.13 8.23 6.21
C TYR A 89 -6.34 7.23 7.33
N THR A 90 -6.53 7.75 8.54
CA THR A 90 -6.95 6.96 9.69
C THR A 90 -8.26 7.50 10.26
N THR A 91 -9.10 6.60 10.73
CA THR A 91 -10.32 6.93 11.47
C THR A 91 -10.08 7.05 12.97
N GLU A 92 -8.91 6.63 13.45
CA GLU A 92 -8.52 6.72 14.85
C GLU A 92 -7.65 7.94 15.13
N TRP A 93 -8.19 8.91 15.86
CA TRP A 93 -7.52 10.17 16.21
C TRP A 93 -6.12 9.98 16.82
N LYS A 94 -5.96 9.00 17.71
CA LYS A 94 -4.66 8.69 18.33
C LYS A 94 -3.55 8.35 17.33
N ASN A 95 -3.91 7.87 16.15
CA ASN A 95 -2.95 7.52 15.11
C ASN A 95 -2.49 8.75 14.30
N MET A 96 -3.27 9.83 14.29
CA MET A 96 -2.91 11.07 13.57
C MET A 96 -1.71 11.78 14.21
N GLU A 97 -1.66 11.85 15.53
CA GLU A 97 -0.55 12.51 16.25
C GLU A 97 0.80 11.86 15.96
N LEU A 98 0.78 10.57 15.71
CA LEU A 98 1.98 9.78 15.50
C LEU A 98 2.53 9.89 14.07
N GLN A 99 1.70 10.25 13.10
CA GLN A 99 2.15 10.55 11.74
C GLN A 99 2.92 11.88 11.66
N THR A 100 2.62 12.82 12.55
CA THR A 100 3.23 14.16 12.55
C THR A 100 4.59 14.21 13.25
N GLN A 101 4.92 13.22 14.06
CA GLN A 101 6.14 13.20 14.89
C GLN A 101 7.38 12.63 14.20
N GLY A 102 7.31 12.29 12.89
CA GLY A 102 8.45 11.75 12.14
C GLY A 102 8.81 10.30 12.47
N GLY A 103 9.69 9.72 11.66
CA GLY A 103 9.93 8.26 11.61
C GLY A 103 10.33 7.53 12.90
N GLU A 104 10.74 8.23 13.97
CA GLU A 104 11.11 7.57 15.23
C GLU A 104 9.91 7.17 16.09
N GLY A 105 8.77 7.85 15.97
CA GLY A 105 7.52 7.51 16.67
C GLY A 105 6.79 6.29 16.10
N ARG A 106 7.16 5.83 14.91
CA ARG A 106 6.46 4.73 14.22
C ARG A 106 6.72 3.36 14.84
N ALA A 107 7.85 3.14 15.49
CA ALA A 107 8.23 1.84 16.05
C ALA A 107 7.26 1.29 17.11
N GLY A 108 6.49 2.14 17.77
CA GLY A 108 5.49 1.73 18.77
C GLY A 108 4.09 1.47 18.22
N LEU A 109 3.87 1.68 16.90
CA LEU A 109 2.55 1.66 16.29
C LEU A 109 2.18 0.37 15.57
N TYR A 110 3.11 -0.53 15.43
CA TYR A 110 2.88 -1.76 14.72
C TYR A 110 1.97 -2.69 15.52
N ARG A 111 0.86 -3.12 14.93
CA ARG A 111 -0.09 -4.08 15.54
C ARG A 111 0.48 -5.48 15.67
N GLY A 112 1.53 -5.77 14.96
CA GLY A 112 2.22 -7.05 14.99
C GLY A 112 3.46 -7.01 14.13
N THR A 113 4.43 -7.81 14.51
CA THR A 113 5.64 -8.04 13.72
C THR A 113 5.57 -9.45 13.18
N LEU A 114 5.66 -9.59 11.88
CA LEU A 114 5.83 -10.87 11.23
C LEU A 114 7.32 -11.02 10.94
N PRO A 115 8.01 -12.02 11.48
CA PRO A 115 9.42 -12.19 11.24
C PRO A 115 9.67 -12.43 9.74
N ALA A 116 10.52 -11.60 9.15
CA ALA A 116 10.94 -11.78 7.77
C ALA A 116 11.85 -13.01 7.67
N SER A 117 11.53 -13.93 6.75
CA SER A 117 12.34 -15.13 6.52
C SER A 117 13.55 -14.88 5.61
N GLY A 118 13.61 -13.72 4.95
CA GLY A 118 14.55 -13.40 3.89
C GLY A 118 14.18 -14.00 2.52
N ASP A 119 13.05 -14.69 2.45
CA ASP A 119 12.44 -15.20 1.23
C ASP A 119 11.15 -14.43 0.98
N SER A 120 11.14 -13.59 -0.04
CA SER A 120 10.03 -12.67 -0.32
C SER A 120 8.71 -13.40 -0.64
N GLU A 121 8.78 -14.55 -1.31
CA GLU A 121 7.59 -15.34 -1.64
C GLU A 121 6.96 -15.93 -0.38
N LYS A 122 7.78 -16.50 0.49
CA LYS A 122 7.35 -17.05 1.78
C LYS A 122 6.81 -15.96 2.72
N ASP A 123 7.44 -14.80 2.72
CA ASP A 123 7.03 -13.66 3.54
C ASP A 123 5.68 -13.13 3.06
N MET A 124 5.44 -13.07 1.74
CA MET A 124 4.16 -12.70 1.15
C MET A 124 3.06 -13.72 1.46
N GLU A 125 3.37 -15.02 1.43
CA GLU A 125 2.42 -16.07 1.81
C GLU A 125 2.03 -15.96 3.29
N THR A 126 3.00 -15.76 4.18
CA THR A 126 2.79 -15.55 5.61
C THR A 126 1.89 -14.33 5.87
N LEU A 127 2.15 -13.24 5.17
CA LEU A 127 1.36 -12.01 5.29
C LEU A 127 -0.08 -12.20 4.78
N ARG A 128 -0.25 -12.88 3.65
CA ARG A 128 -1.59 -13.20 3.13
C ARG A 128 -2.39 -14.11 4.07
N HIS A 129 -1.72 -15.07 4.69
CA HIS A 129 -2.35 -15.93 5.69
C HIS A 129 -2.80 -15.10 6.90
N TRP A 130 -1.88 -14.31 7.47
CA TRP A 130 -2.19 -13.40 8.58
C TRP A 130 -3.36 -12.45 8.25
N TRP A 131 -3.36 -11.86 7.06
CA TRP A 131 -4.40 -10.96 6.60
C TRP A 131 -5.77 -11.65 6.52
N LYS A 132 -5.82 -12.86 5.94
CA LYS A 132 -7.06 -13.66 5.88
C LYS A 132 -7.61 -13.97 7.27
N GLU A 133 -6.76 -14.43 8.17
CA GLU A 133 -7.16 -14.75 9.55
C GLU A 133 -7.63 -13.53 10.33
N THR A 134 -7.03 -12.36 10.06
CA THR A 134 -7.33 -11.12 10.79
C THR A 134 -8.63 -10.47 10.33
N TYR A 135 -8.86 -10.41 9.02
CA TYR A 135 -9.98 -9.66 8.45
C TYR A 135 -11.13 -10.52 7.93
N PHE A 136 -10.86 -11.78 7.65
CA PHE A 136 -11.86 -12.74 7.15
C PHE A 136 -11.74 -14.07 7.90
N PRO A 137 -11.85 -14.07 9.24
CA PRO A 137 -11.79 -15.31 9.99
C PRO A 137 -12.90 -16.25 9.49
N GLN A 138 -12.51 -17.47 9.12
CA GLN A 138 -13.47 -18.50 8.75
C GLN A 138 -14.36 -18.77 9.98
N SER A 139 -15.61 -18.50 9.87
CA SER A 139 -16.62 -18.82 10.87
C SER A 139 -16.82 -20.32 10.98
#